data_0eb5aad7ede05cfee5c960dedaef3ec8
#
_entry.id   0eb5aad7ede05cfee5c960dedaef3ec8
#
_cell.length_a   1.000
_cell.length_b   1.000
_cell.length_c   1.000
_cell.angle_alpha   90.00
_cell.angle_beta   90.00
_cell.angle_gamma   90.00
#
_symmetry.space_group_name_H-M   'P 1'
#
loop_
_entity.id
_entity.type
_entity.pdbx_description
1 polymer ?
#
loop_
_entity_poly.entity_id
_entity_poly.type
_entity_poly.pdbx_seq_one_letter_code
_entity_poly.pdbx_strand_id
1 'polypeptide(L)'
;MTADNASQKKRLRIAVLARIFSTSAGGAERYCASLVKHLAPQHEIHVFAQDIRTQYPQVVFHQVPLFCRRPRWLNQIAFATYTWWQTRKGFDVVHSHENTWHGDVQTIHVLPFSYSWLVNRHGISLFLKTLQLITSPRLLTYWVLEKLRMQHQPGRFLVAVSEPVKTVLNKDLKLKMEHIHVISPGIEATHVHSSTEKMQARLDLGLPMQGKCLLWVGNNAMKKGLPTLLEAIAQLPKDILLVIVGSATPENKWRSQVATLELEDRIYFKGVLDDMALAYTAADLLVHPSLEDTFGMVVLEAMSHAVPPIVSSAQYCGISAELTHFKNARILQEPLNSHALENAIEQSLESNTYQAMSQQAIAWAGTQDWSRLALAQEALYYDVARLKV
;
A
#
# COMPACT_ATOMS: atom_id res chain seq x y z
N MET A 1 36.09 30.21 18.17
CA MET A 1 36.53 29.10 17.31
C MET A 1 36.03 27.80 17.94
N THR A 2 34.82 27.44 17.60
CA THR A 2 34.25 26.10 17.82
C THR A 2 33.35 25.81 16.63
N ALA A 3 34.02 25.43 15.52
CA ALA A 3 33.36 25.08 14.28
C ALA A 3 33.06 23.57 14.28
N ASP A 4 31.82 23.27 13.96
CA ASP A 4 31.38 22.19 13.11
C ASP A 4 32.19 20.87 13.13
N ASN A 5 31.85 19.98 14.05
CA ASN A 5 31.98 18.55 13.84
C ASN A 5 30.58 17.92 13.63
N ALA A 6 29.88 18.38 12.60
CA ALA A 6 28.86 17.57 11.97
C ALA A 6 29.62 16.41 11.29
N SER A 7 29.81 15.28 11.97
CA SER A 7 30.43 14.09 11.41
C SER A 7 29.64 13.74 10.14
N GLN A 8 30.26 13.95 8.98
CA GLN A 8 29.68 13.58 7.69
C GLN A 8 29.29 12.10 7.76
N LYS A 9 27.98 11.82 7.80
CA LYS A 9 27.48 10.44 7.82
C LYS A 9 28.09 9.68 6.64
N LYS A 10 28.66 8.49 6.90
CA LYS A 10 29.26 7.65 5.86
C LYS A 10 28.22 7.37 4.76
N ARG A 11 28.56 7.66 3.52
CA ARG A 11 27.74 7.26 2.37
C ARG A 11 27.76 5.73 2.25
N LEU A 12 26.59 5.10 2.33
CA LEU A 12 26.45 3.64 2.24
C LEU A 12 26.20 3.23 0.78
N ARG A 13 26.65 2.02 0.45
CA ARG A 13 26.37 1.35 -0.81
C ARG A 13 25.24 0.35 -0.60
N ILE A 14 24.07 0.64 -1.17
CA ILE A 14 22.81 -0.03 -0.88
C ILE A 14 22.29 -0.73 -2.13
N ALA A 15 22.01 -2.04 -2.03
CA ALA A 15 21.29 -2.79 -3.04
C ALA A 15 19.78 -2.84 -2.69
N VAL A 16 18.92 -2.43 -3.61
CA VAL A 16 17.45 -2.48 -3.48
C VAL A 16 16.93 -3.52 -4.47
N LEU A 17 16.16 -4.50 -3.97
CA LEU A 17 15.62 -5.60 -4.75
C LEU A 17 14.10 -5.43 -4.92
N ALA A 18 13.65 -5.25 -6.18
CA ALA A 18 12.24 -5.15 -6.54
C ALA A 18 12.02 -5.77 -7.92
N ARG A 19 10.96 -6.57 -8.13
CA ARG A 19 10.70 -7.12 -9.47
C ARG A 19 10.23 -6.06 -10.44
N ILE A 20 9.41 -5.14 -9.96
CA ILE A 20 8.94 -3.98 -10.72
C ILE A 20 9.37 -2.72 -9.96
N PHE A 21 10.05 -1.81 -10.62
CA PHE A 21 10.40 -0.51 -10.07
C PHE A 21 9.64 0.58 -10.81
N SER A 22 8.63 1.15 -10.13
CA SER A 22 7.67 2.06 -10.76
C SER A 22 7.00 2.97 -9.74
N THR A 23 6.73 4.20 -10.13
CA THR A 23 5.90 5.15 -9.36
C THR A 23 4.40 5.03 -9.66
N SER A 24 4.00 4.27 -10.69
CA SER A 24 2.62 4.19 -11.17
C SER A 24 2.00 2.77 -11.10
N ALA A 25 2.76 1.73 -10.70
CA ALA A 25 2.27 0.36 -10.72
C ALA A 25 1.34 0.08 -9.52
N GLY A 26 1.88 -0.31 -8.38
CA GLY A 26 1.11 -0.64 -7.18
C GLY A 26 1.65 0.07 -5.94
N GLY A 27 1.01 -0.12 -4.78
CA GLY A 27 1.44 0.54 -3.55
C GLY A 27 2.84 0.14 -3.10
N ALA A 28 3.21 -1.14 -3.25
CA ALA A 28 4.53 -1.65 -2.89
C ALA A 28 5.64 -1.10 -3.79
N GLU A 29 5.39 -1.06 -5.10
CA GLU A 29 6.30 -0.52 -6.10
C GLU A 29 6.51 0.98 -5.91
N ARG A 30 5.42 1.71 -5.65
CA ARG A 30 5.47 3.15 -5.35
C ARG A 30 6.23 3.43 -4.06
N TYR A 31 6.00 2.66 -3.01
CA TYR A 31 6.77 2.74 -1.76
C TYR A 31 8.28 2.60 -2.03
N CYS A 32 8.67 1.55 -2.74
CA CYS A 32 10.07 1.29 -3.09
C CYS A 32 10.69 2.46 -3.89
N ALA A 33 9.99 2.94 -4.93
CA ALA A 33 10.49 4.01 -5.79
C ALA A 33 10.61 5.35 -5.03
N SER A 34 9.62 5.73 -4.22
CA SER A 34 9.67 6.95 -3.41
C SER A 34 10.77 6.90 -2.35
N LEU A 35 10.94 5.77 -1.66
CA LEU A 35 12.02 5.59 -0.69
C LEU A 35 13.40 5.75 -1.36
N VAL A 36 13.63 5.11 -2.50
CA VAL A 36 14.87 5.22 -3.29
C VAL A 36 15.12 6.66 -3.71
N LYS A 37 14.10 7.38 -4.19
CA LYS A 37 14.19 8.80 -4.59
C LYS A 37 14.74 9.67 -3.47
N HIS A 38 14.26 9.47 -2.24
CA HIS A 38 14.65 10.30 -1.09
C HIS A 38 16.01 9.91 -0.49
N LEU A 39 16.46 8.67 -0.66
CA LEU A 39 17.75 8.19 -0.17
C LEU A 39 18.90 8.36 -1.16
N ALA A 40 18.62 8.44 -2.46
CA ALA A 40 19.64 8.53 -3.51
C ALA A 40 20.57 9.75 -3.40
N PRO A 41 20.16 10.92 -2.89
CA PRO A 41 21.09 12.05 -2.68
C PRO A 41 22.20 11.76 -1.66
N GLN A 42 21.93 10.94 -0.63
CA GLN A 42 22.84 10.68 0.47
C GLN A 42 23.63 9.37 0.32
N HIS A 43 23.14 8.41 -0.48
CA HIS A 43 23.73 7.07 -0.60
C HIS A 43 24.01 6.67 -2.05
N GLU A 44 24.86 5.66 -2.24
CA GLU A 44 25.06 4.99 -3.52
C GLU A 44 24.03 3.86 -3.64
N ILE A 45 22.97 4.08 -4.43
CA ILE A 45 21.85 3.14 -4.54
C ILE A 45 21.92 2.38 -5.86
N HIS A 46 21.85 1.07 -5.76
CA HIS A 46 21.76 0.11 -6.87
C HIS A 46 20.44 -0.62 -6.83
N VAL A 47 19.57 -0.41 -7.83
CA VAL A 47 18.28 -1.08 -7.95
C VAL A 47 18.41 -2.29 -8.87
N PHE A 48 18.04 -3.47 -8.38
CA PHE A 48 17.95 -4.71 -9.14
C PHE A 48 16.50 -5.02 -9.43
N ALA A 49 16.08 -4.88 -10.71
CA ALA A 49 14.67 -5.07 -11.08
C ALA A 49 14.51 -5.79 -12.43
N GLN A 50 13.39 -6.51 -12.59
CA GLN A 50 13.01 -7.16 -13.85
C GLN A 50 12.25 -6.23 -14.80
N ASP A 51 11.52 -5.24 -14.25
CA ASP A 51 10.76 -4.25 -15.01
C ASP A 51 11.05 -2.88 -14.39
N ILE A 52 11.77 -2.02 -15.13
CA ILE A 52 12.20 -0.68 -14.71
C ILE A 52 11.41 0.33 -15.52
N ARG A 53 10.38 0.92 -14.89
CA ARG A 53 9.49 1.91 -15.53
C ARG A 53 9.81 3.34 -15.12
N THR A 54 10.49 3.51 -13.98
CA THR A 54 10.92 4.82 -13.46
C THR A 54 12.42 4.78 -13.26
N GLN A 55 13.13 5.88 -13.58
CA GLN A 55 14.56 5.98 -13.37
C GLN A 55 14.89 7.31 -12.70
N TYR A 56 15.93 7.30 -11.87
CA TYR A 56 16.48 8.48 -11.21
C TYR A 56 17.95 8.62 -11.58
N PRO A 57 18.44 9.85 -11.95
CA PRO A 57 19.82 10.05 -12.43
C PRO A 57 20.92 9.62 -11.44
N GLN A 58 20.60 9.62 -10.14
CA GLN A 58 21.55 9.31 -9.06
C GLN A 58 21.54 7.83 -8.67
N VAL A 59 20.77 6.98 -9.36
CA VAL A 59 20.57 5.56 -9.03
C VAL A 59 21.15 4.70 -10.15
N VAL A 60 21.91 3.67 -9.76
CA VAL A 60 22.43 2.68 -10.69
C VAL A 60 21.39 1.56 -10.86
N PHE A 61 20.90 1.36 -12.06
CA PHE A 61 19.90 0.34 -12.36
C PHE A 61 20.55 -0.91 -12.97
N HIS A 62 20.20 -2.07 -12.42
CA HIS A 62 20.62 -3.39 -12.88
C HIS A 62 19.40 -4.17 -13.37
N GLN A 63 19.35 -4.41 -14.68
CA GLN A 63 18.29 -5.21 -15.28
C GLN A 63 18.45 -6.68 -14.90
N VAL A 64 17.52 -7.21 -14.12
CA VAL A 64 17.45 -8.64 -13.82
C VAL A 64 16.70 -9.37 -14.93
N PRO A 65 17.24 -10.45 -15.50
CA PRO A 65 16.55 -11.20 -16.54
C PRO A 65 15.19 -11.75 -16.08
N LEU A 66 14.20 -11.72 -16.97
CA LEU A 66 12.94 -12.43 -16.77
C LEU A 66 13.12 -13.87 -17.24
N PHE A 67 13.46 -14.77 -16.32
CA PHE A 67 13.80 -16.16 -16.65
C PHE A 67 12.64 -16.96 -17.21
N CYS A 68 11.43 -16.75 -16.69
CA CYS A 68 10.21 -17.32 -17.24
C CYS A 68 8.98 -16.47 -16.89
N ARG A 69 8.02 -16.36 -17.82
CA ARG A 69 6.76 -15.67 -17.56
C ARG A 69 5.80 -16.53 -16.72
N ARG A 70 5.79 -17.83 -16.97
CA ARG A 70 4.96 -18.84 -16.27
C ARG A 70 5.74 -20.15 -16.15
N PRO A 71 5.64 -20.84 -14.97
CA PRO A 71 4.93 -20.42 -13.78
C PRO A 71 5.70 -19.37 -12.97
N ARG A 72 4.98 -18.44 -12.35
CA ARG A 72 5.55 -17.29 -11.63
C ARG A 72 6.46 -17.66 -10.46
N TRP A 73 6.24 -18.81 -9.82
CA TRP A 73 7.05 -19.26 -8.68
C TRP A 73 8.48 -19.64 -9.08
N LEU A 74 8.70 -20.20 -10.29
CA LEU A 74 10.04 -20.44 -10.81
C LEU A 74 10.79 -19.13 -11.05
N ASN A 75 10.11 -18.13 -11.62
CA ASN A 75 10.72 -16.82 -11.79
C ASN A 75 11.08 -16.17 -10.45
N GLN A 76 10.27 -16.40 -9.40
CA GLN A 76 10.58 -15.89 -8.06
C GLN A 76 11.86 -16.51 -7.48
N ILE A 77 12.04 -17.83 -7.63
CA ILE A 77 13.28 -18.53 -7.23
C ILE A 77 14.47 -17.99 -8.03
N ALA A 78 14.33 -17.90 -9.35
CA ALA A 78 15.41 -17.44 -10.23
C ALA A 78 15.80 -15.99 -9.92
N PHE A 79 14.81 -15.09 -9.68
CA PHE A 79 15.05 -13.72 -9.25
C PHE A 79 15.82 -13.68 -7.93
N ALA A 80 15.39 -14.45 -6.93
CA ALA A 80 16.04 -14.49 -5.63
C ALA A 80 17.46 -15.07 -5.71
N THR A 81 17.70 -16.11 -6.54
CA THR A 81 19.04 -16.69 -6.74
C THR A 81 19.97 -15.70 -7.45
N TYR A 82 19.49 -15.08 -8.52
CA TYR A 82 20.28 -14.11 -9.28
C TYR A 82 20.69 -12.91 -8.43
N THR A 83 19.71 -12.31 -7.74
CA THR A 83 19.97 -11.14 -6.90
C THR A 83 20.86 -11.50 -5.70
N TRP A 84 20.71 -12.68 -5.10
CA TRP A 84 21.64 -13.16 -4.08
C TRP A 84 23.07 -13.23 -4.60
N TRP A 85 23.28 -13.82 -5.78
CA TRP A 85 24.61 -13.94 -6.38
C TRP A 85 25.24 -12.58 -6.66
N GLN A 86 24.48 -11.62 -7.17
CA GLN A 86 24.92 -10.27 -7.50
C GLN A 86 25.21 -9.41 -6.25
N THR A 87 24.47 -9.61 -5.16
CA THR A 87 24.53 -8.72 -3.99
C THR A 87 25.26 -9.31 -2.78
N ARG A 88 25.75 -10.55 -2.87
CA ARG A 88 26.45 -11.24 -1.76
C ARG A 88 27.74 -10.56 -1.31
N LYS A 89 28.32 -9.68 -2.11
CA LYS A 89 29.54 -8.91 -1.83
C LYS A 89 29.40 -7.49 -2.37
N GLY A 90 30.10 -6.55 -1.72
CA GLY A 90 30.23 -5.19 -2.21
C GLY A 90 29.09 -4.24 -1.87
N PHE A 91 28.16 -4.61 -0.97
CA PHE A 91 27.11 -3.74 -0.47
C PHE A 91 27.14 -3.69 1.06
N ASP A 92 27.00 -2.47 1.61
CA ASP A 92 26.85 -2.28 3.05
C ASP A 92 25.48 -2.81 3.51
N VAL A 93 24.44 -2.60 2.68
CA VAL A 93 23.04 -3.04 2.96
C VAL A 93 22.40 -3.63 1.71
N VAL A 94 21.68 -4.74 1.88
CA VAL A 94 20.78 -5.31 0.87
C VAL A 94 19.35 -5.20 1.40
N HIS A 95 18.52 -4.37 0.75
CA HIS A 95 17.12 -4.15 1.10
C HIS A 95 16.20 -4.82 0.07
N SER A 96 15.40 -5.79 0.49
CA SER A 96 14.46 -6.49 -0.37
C SER A 96 13.01 -6.07 -0.12
N HIS A 97 12.33 -5.70 -1.19
CA HIS A 97 10.87 -5.49 -1.23
C HIS A 97 10.14 -6.74 -1.73
N GLU A 98 10.90 -7.78 -2.08
CA GLU A 98 10.38 -9.03 -2.66
C GLU A 98 10.50 -10.20 -1.69
N ASN A 99 9.83 -11.32 -2.02
CA ASN A 99 9.96 -12.55 -1.25
C ASN A 99 11.27 -13.28 -1.64
N THR A 100 12.38 -12.85 -1.01
CA THR A 100 13.73 -13.43 -1.20
C THR A 100 14.26 -14.00 0.12
N TRP A 101 15.08 -15.02 0.05
CA TRP A 101 15.70 -15.62 1.28
C TRP A 101 16.87 -14.80 1.82
N HIS A 102 17.38 -13.83 1.07
CA HIS A 102 18.51 -12.97 1.44
C HIS A 102 18.06 -11.51 1.52
N GLY A 103 18.89 -10.69 2.09
CA GLY A 103 18.67 -9.28 2.36
C GLY A 103 18.74 -8.99 3.86
N ASP A 104 19.35 -7.86 4.19
CA ASP A 104 19.52 -7.40 5.57
C ASP A 104 18.26 -6.70 6.07
N VAL A 105 17.59 -6.00 5.18
CA VAL A 105 16.28 -5.38 5.43
C VAL A 105 15.24 -6.00 4.51
N GLN A 106 14.09 -6.37 5.07
CA GLN A 106 12.99 -7.01 4.36
C GLN A 106 11.70 -6.24 4.61
N THR A 107 11.21 -5.48 3.63
CA THR A 107 9.93 -4.77 3.77
C THR A 107 8.75 -5.68 3.43
N ILE A 108 7.80 -5.80 4.35
CA ILE A 108 6.61 -6.64 4.24
C ILE A 108 5.44 -5.78 3.77
N HIS A 109 5.14 -5.84 2.47
CA HIS A 109 4.07 -5.08 1.82
C HIS A 109 2.71 -5.76 1.81
N VAL A 110 2.69 -7.07 1.98
CA VAL A 110 1.45 -7.88 1.97
C VAL A 110 1.41 -8.77 3.21
N LEU A 111 0.21 -9.15 3.62
CA LEU A 111 0.08 -10.10 4.72
C LEU A 111 0.81 -11.40 4.38
N PRO A 112 1.56 -11.97 5.33
CA PRO A 112 2.31 -13.18 5.12
C PRO A 112 1.42 -14.32 4.64
N PHE A 113 1.93 -15.13 3.70
CA PHE A 113 1.21 -16.30 3.20
C PHE A 113 0.84 -17.27 4.32
N SER A 114 1.76 -17.52 5.27
CA SER A 114 1.54 -18.36 6.43
C SER A 114 0.34 -17.87 7.26
N TYR A 115 0.20 -16.55 7.45
CA TYR A 115 -0.94 -15.96 8.14
C TYR A 115 -2.25 -16.22 7.40
N SER A 116 -2.32 -15.82 6.14
CA SER A 116 -3.53 -15.92 5.32
C SER A 116 -3.95 -17.36 5.06
N TRP A 117 -3.01 -18.31 5.07
CA TRP A 117 -3.25 -19.71 4.69
C TRP A 117 -3.49 -20.64 5.87
N LEU A 118 -2.76 -20.46 6.99
CA LEU A 118 -2.72 -21.40 8.12
C LEU A 118 -3.31 -20.83 9.41
N VAL A 119 -3.17 -19.54 9.69
CA VAL A 119 -3.65 -18.94 10.94
C VAL A 119 -5.17 -18.95 10.99
N ASN A 120 -5.73 -19.13 12.19
CA ASN A 120 -7.16 -19.25 12.45
C ASN A 120 -7.86 -20.43 11.77
N ARG A 121 -7.12 -21.49 11.43
CA ARG A 121 -7.67 -22.74 10.90
C ARG A 121 -7.42 -23.88 11.88
N HIS A 122 -8.45 -24.74 12.05
CA HIS A 122 -8.41 -25.84 13.01
C HIS A 122 -8.96 -27.13 12.38
N GLY A 123 -8.63 -28.27 12.97
CA GLY A 123 -9.17 -29.58 12.60
C GLY A 123 -8.97 -29.93 11.12
N ILE A 124 -10.01 -30.44 10.48
CA ILE A 124 -10.00 -30.90 9.08
C ILE A 124 -9.60 -29.79 8.11
N SER A 125 -10.02 -28.55 8.35
CA SER A 125 -9.66 -27.42 7.47
C SER A 125 -8.15 -27.17 7.47
N LEU A 126 -7.49 -27.24 8.62
CA LEU A 126 -6.02 -27.11 8.72
C LEU A 126 -5.32 -28.28 8.02
N PHE A 127 -5.79 -29.52 8.24
CA PHE A 127 -5.24 -30.71 7.58
C PHE A 127 -5.31 -30.61 6.06
N LEU A 128 -6.49 -30.27 5.49
CA LEU A 128 -6.65 -30.12 4.03
C LEU A 128 -5.77 -29.01 3.46
N LYS A 129 -5.64 -27.89 4.16
CA LYS A 129 -4.78 -26.78 3.73
C LYS A 129 -3.29 -27.14 3.81
N THR A 130 -2.88 -27.89 4.81
CA THR A 130 -1.51 -28.41 4.93
C THR A 130 -1.21 -29.41 3.81
N LEU A 131 -2.14 -30.33 3.53
CA LEU A 131 -2.01 -31.27 2.41
C LEU A 131 -1.88 -30.52 1.07
N GLN A 132 -2.75 -29.53 0.83
CA GLN A 132 -2.68 -28.68 -0.37
C GLN A 132 -1.36 -27.91 -0.46
N LEU A 133 -0.82 -27.43 0.67
CA LEU A 133 0.49 -26.76 0.73
C LEU A 133 1.62 -27.69 0.27
N ILE A 134 1.66 -28.90 0.82
CA ILE A 134 2.74 -29.88 0.56
C ILE A 134 2.66 -30.41 -0.88
N THR A 135 1.46 -30.62 -1.41
CA THR A 135 1.26 -31.16 -2.77
C THR A 135 1.37 -30.15 -3.87
N SER A 136 1.38 -28.83 -3.55
CA SER A 136 1.50 -27.75 -4.54
C SER A 136 2.90 -27.15 -4.55
N PRO A 137 3.75 -27.39 -5.57
CA PRO A 137 5.08 -26.79 -5.66
C PRO A 137 5.07 -25.26 -5.58
N ARG A 138 4.02 -24.63 -6.12
CA ARG A 138 3.82 -23.17 -6.04
C ARG A 138 3.66 -22.71 -4.60
N LEU A 139 2.73 -23.31 -3.85
CA LEU A 139 2.44 -22.90 -2.48
C LEU A 139 3.62 -23.20 -1.57
N LEU A 140 4.24 -24.36 -1.74
CA LEU A 140 5.42 -24.77 -1.00
C LEU A 140 6.58 -23.79 -1.22
N THR A 141 6.82 -23.38 -2.47
CA THR A 141 7.87 -22.39 -2.79
C THR A 141 7.64 -21.06 -2.05
N TYR A 142 6.42 -20.51 -2.12
CA TYR A 142 6.14 -19.24 -1.43
C TYR A 142 6.24 -19.37 0.08
N TRP A 143 5.80 -20.48 0.65
CA TRP A 143 5.93 -20.76 2.08
C TRP A 143 7.38 -20.89 2.52
N VAL A 144 8.21 -21.63 1.78
CA VAL A 144 9.67 -21.77 2.07
C VAL A 144 10.36 -20.44 1.96
N LEU A 145 10.16 -19.68 0.87
CA LEU A 145 10.77 -18.36 0.70
C LEU A 145 10.37 -17.40 1.82
N GLU A 146 9.10 -17.41 2.23
CA GLU A 146 8.61 -16.60 3.34
C GLU A 146 9.29 -16.99 4.66
N LYS A 147 9.39 -18.28 4.96
CA LYS A 147 10.08 -18.76 6.17
C LYS A 147 11.56 -18.34 6.19
N LEU A 148 12.26 -18.48 5.07
CA LEU A 148 13.66 -18.07 4.95
C LEU A 148 13.82 -16.55 5.04
N ARG A 149 12.91 -15.78 4.43
CA ARG A 149 12.84 -14.32 4.49
C ARG A 149 12.70 -13.82 5.93
N MET A 150 11.82 -14.47 6.70
CA MET A 150 11.48 -14.09 8.07
C MET A 150 12.37 -14.75 9.13
N GLN A 151 13.28 -15.63 8.71
CA GLN A 151 14.19 -16.28 9.63
C GLN A 151 15.07 -15.24 10.32
N HIS A 152 15.09 -15.32 11.67
CA HIS A 152 15.97 -14.48 12.46
C HIS A 152 17.43 -14.76 12.11
N GLN A 153 18.14 -13.70 11.74
CA GLN A 153 19.58 -13.71 11.52
C GLN A 153 20.18 -12.43 12.15
N PRO A 154 21.36 -12.48 12.76
CA PRO A 154 22.04 -11.28 13.22
C PRO A 154 22.18 -10.26 12.10
N GLY A 155 21.81 -9.00 12.35
CA GLY A 155 21.87 -7.94 11.35
C GLY A 155 20.75 -7.95 10.30
N ARG A 156 19.72 -8.83 10.44
CA ARG A 156 18.52 -8.82 9.60
C ARG A 156 17.36 -8.18 10.34
N PHE A 157 16.69 -7.22 9.68
CA PHE A 157 15.52 -6.53 10.18
C PHE A 157 14.33 -6.66 9.23
N LEU A 158 13.14 -6.70 9.79
CA LEU A 158 11.88 -6.67 9.06
C LEU A 158 11.26 -5.28 9.18
N VAL A 159 10.82 -4.74 8.06
CA VAL A 159 10.05 -3.48 8.02
C VAL A 159 8.60 -3.83 7.71
N ALA A 160 7.71 -3.58 8.65
CA ALA A 160 6.27 -3.65 8.48
C ALA A 160 5.76 -2.29 7.98
N VAL A 161 4.86 -2.29 7.00
CA VAL A 161 4.29 -1.05 6.46
C VAL A 161 3.20 -0.45 7.34
N SER A 162 2.81 -1.13 8.44
CA SER A 162 1.84 -0.63 9.42
C SER A 162 1.93 -1.41 10.75
N GLU A 163 1.40 -0.84 11.83
CA GLU A 163 1.31 -1.50 13.13
C GLU A 163 0.47 -2.82 13.12
N PRO A 164 -0.67 -2.91 12.38
CA PRO A 164 -1.36 -4.20 12.23
C PRO A 164 -0.49 -5.28 11.59
N VAL A 165 0.31 -4.96 10.55
CA VAL A 165 1.25 -5.93 9.95
C VAL A 165 2.30 -6.36 10.97
N LYS A 166 2.89 -5.44 11.72
CA LYS A 166 3.82 -5.75 12.82
C LYS A 166 3.19 -6.67 13.86
N THR A 167 1.93 -6.41 14.22
CA THR A 167 1.17 -7.25 15.16
C THR A 167 1.04 -8.68 14.63
N VAL A 168 0.69 -8.87 13.37
CA VAL A 168 0.62 -10.18 12.71
C VAL A 168 1.99 -10.88 12.75
N LEU A 169 3.06 -10.18 12.40
CA LEU A 169 4.42 -10.74 12.43
C LEU A 169 4.82 -11.21 13.84
N ASN A 170 4.53 -10.41 14.85
CA ASN A 170 4.90 -10.73 16.23
C ASN A 170 3.99 -11.77 16.87
N LYS A 171 2.67 -11.53 16.91
CA LYS A 171 1.71 -12.37 17.67
C LYS A 171 1.39 -13.67 16.95
N ASP A 172 1.10 -13.60 15.66
CA ASP A 172 0.60 -14.76 14.91
C ASP A 172 1.76 -15.60 14.34
N LEU A 173 2.84 -14.98 13.91
CA LEU A 173 4.02 -15.68 13.40
C LEU A 173 5.14 -15.81 14.43
N LYS A 174 4.96 -15.27 15.64
CA LYS A 174 5.88 -15.37 16.81
C LYS A 174 7.30 -14.86 16.52
N LEU A 175 7.43 -13.83 15.70
CA LEU A 175 8.72 -13.19 15.43
C LEU A 175 9.05 -12.20 16.56
N LYS A 176 10.34 -12.03 16.85
CA LYS A 176 10.79 -11.14 17.90
C LYS A 176 10.57 -9.66 17.56
N MET A 177 9.99 -8.91 18.49
CA MET A 177 9.66 -7.48 18.33
C MET A 177 10.88 -6.60 18.00
N GLU A 178 12.03 -6.90 18.58
CA GLU A 178 13.28 -6.15 18.42
C GLU A 178 13.79 -6.09 16.97
N HIS A 179 13.35 -7.03 16.11
CA HIS A 179 13.73 -7.09 14.70
C HIS A 179 12.66 -6.56 13.77
N ILE A 180 11.53 -6.06 14.28
CA ILE A 180 10.40 -5.58 13.48
C ILE A 180 10.23 -4.09 13.69
N HIS A 181 10.54 -3.31 12.65
CA HIS A 181 10.34 -1.86 12.62
C HIS A 181 9.07 -1.53 11.83
N VAL A 182 8.37 -0.45 12.20
CA VAL A 182 7.27 0.07 11.38
C VAL A 182 7.76 1.31 10.66
N ILE A 183 7.73 1.25 9.34
CA ILE A 183 7.99 2.40 8.48
C ILE A 183 6.84 2.44 7.48
N SER A 184 5.84 3.25 7.80
CA SER A 184 4.65 3.43 6.97
C SER A 184 4.98 4.17 5.68
N PRO A 185 4.20 4.01 4.60
CA PRO A 185 4.33 4.84 3.41
C PRO A 185 4.08 6.31 3.69
N GLY A 186 4.68 7.17 2.86
CA GLY A 186 4.50 8.62 2.92
C GLY A 186 3.86 9.21 1.67
N ILE A 187 3.73 10.53 1.66
CA ILE A 187 3.31 11.33 0.51
C ILE A 187 4.41 12.32 0.10
N GLU A 188 4.36 12.79 -1.14
CA GLU A 188 5.30 13.80 -1.66
C GLU A 188 4.89 15.22 -1.26
N ALA A 189 3.58 15.52 -1.31
CA ALA A 189 3.04 16.83 -0.99
C ALA A 189 1.54 16.73 -0.63
N THR A 190 1.03 17.79 -0.04
CA THR A 190 -0.42 18.00 0.18
C THR A 190 -0.93 19.05 -0.79
N HIS A 191 -2.18 18.89 -1.24
CA HIS A 191 -2.82 19.77 -2.21
C HIS A 191 -4.22 20.15 -1.73
N VAL A 192 -4.49 21.46 -1.64
CA VAL A 192 -5.85 21.98 -1.43
C VAL A 192 -6.36 22.50 -2.76
N HIS A 193 -7.47 21.97 -3.22
CA HIS A 193 -8.06 22.31 -4.51
C HIS A 193 -9.14 23.37 -4.38
N SER A 194 -9.10 24.35 -5.28
CA SER A 194 -10.17 25.34 -5.44
C SER A 194 -11.44 24.69 -6.02
N SER A 195 -12.57 25.36 -5.87
CA SER A 195 -13.81 24.92 -6.49
C SER A 195 -13.70 24.83 -8.02
N THR A 196 -12.91 25.72 -8.64
CA THR A 196 -12.67 25.74 -10.09
C THR A 196 -11.89 24.51 -10.54
N GLU A 197 -10.82 24.14 -9.82
CA GLU A 197 -10.02 22.93 -10.12
C GLU A 197 -10.87 21.66 -9.95
N LYS A 198 -11.70 21.62 -8.91
CA LYS A 198 -12.64 20.50 -8.70
C LYS A 198 -13.66 20.38 -9.83
N MET A 199 -14.22 21.50 -10.29
CA MET A 199 -15.12 21.52 -11.44
C MET A 199 -14.42 21.05 -12.72
N GLN A 200 -13.21 21.52 -12.98
CA GLN A 200 -12.44 21.11 -14.15
C GLN A 200 -12.13 19.60 -14.10
N ALA A 201 -11.68 19.10 -12.96
CA ALA A 201 -11.44 17.66 -12.78
C ALA A 201 -12.69 16.79 -13.03
N ARG A 202 -13.87 17.27 -12.63
CA ARG A 202 -15.12 16.58 -12.95
C ARG A 202 -15.43 16.60 -14.46
N LEU A 203 -15.19 17.72 -15.14
CA LEU A 203 -15.35 17.82 -16.60
C LEU A 203 -14.41 16.86 -17.32
N ASP A 204 -13.13 16.84 -16.95
CA ASP A 204 -12.10 15.98 -17.56
C ASP A 204 -12.40 14.49 -17.36
N LEU A 205 -13.05 14.16 -16.24
CA LEU A 205 -13.52 12.81 -15.96
C LEU A 205 -14.91 12.52 -16.55
N GLY A 206 -15.58 13.49 -17.22
CA GLY A 206 -16.93 13.32 -17.73
C GLY A 206 -17.93 12.97 -16.64
N LEU A 207 -17.88 13.72 -15.52
CA LEU A 207 -18.77 13.56 -14.37
C LEU A 207 -19.77 14.72 -14.31
N PRO A 208 -20.94 14.52 -13.69
CA PRO A 208 -21.88 15.62 -13.40
C PRO A 208 -21.23 16.71 -12.56
N MET A 209 -21.57 17.98 -12.87
CA MET A 209 -21.06 19.14 -12.16
C MET A 209 -21.71 19.34 -10.79
N GLN A 210 -22.89 18.79 -10.63
CA GLN A 210 -23.68 18.85 -9.40
C GLN A 210 -23.67 17.51 -8.69
N GLY A 211 -24.08 17.51 -7.41
CA GLY A 211 -24.11 16.32 -6.56
C GLY A 211 -22.80 16.06 -5.81
N LYS A 212 -22.86 15.12 -4.90
CA LYS A 212 -21.72 14.66 -4.09
C LYS A 212 -21.00 13.51 -4.79
N CYS A 213 -19.69 13.64 -4.93
CA CYS A 213 -18.84 12.67 -5.64
C CYS A 213 -18.07 11.81 -4.65
N LEU A 214 -18.48 10.55 -4.52
CA LEU A 214 -17.71 9.53 -3.80
C LEU A 214 -16.68 8.93 -4.73
N LEU A 215 -15.50 8.61 -4.18
CA LEU A 215 -14.42 7.94 -4.90
C LEU A 215 -14.14 6.58 -4.28
N TRP A 216 -14.07 5.54 -5.09
CA TRP A 216 -13.54 4.24 -4.74
C TRP A 216 -12.35 3.92 -5.64
N VAL A 217 -11.24 3.43 -5.04
CA VAL A 217 -10.00 3.10 -5.77
C VAL A 217 -9.55 1.69 -5.41
N GLY A 218 -9.34 0.84 -6.41
CA GLY A 218 -8.84 -0.51 -6.16
C GLY A 218 -8.74 -1.43 -7.37
N ASN A 219 -7.86 -2.44 -7.26
CA ASN A 219 -7.66 -3.45 -8.30
C ASN A 219 -8.34 -4.80 -7.97
N ASN A 220 -8.84 -4.98 -6.76
CA ASN A 220 -9.57 -6.17 -6.35
C ASN A 220 -10.86 -5.75 -5.65
N ALA A 221 -11.92 -5.66 -6.44
CA ALA A 221 -13.20 -5.14 -5.99
C ALA A 221 -13.78 -5.89 -4.78
N MET A 222 -13.64 -7.23 -4.73
CA MET A 222 -14.11 -8.03 -3.60
C MET A 222 -13.34 -7.70 -2.30
N LYS A 223 -12.01 -7.69 -2.35
CA LYS A 223 -11.18 -7.39 -1.18
C LYS A 223 -11.28 -5.92 -0.75
N LYS A 224 -11.63 -5.02 -1.68
CA LYS A 224 -11.76 -3.57 -1.41
C LYS A 224 -13.20 -3.14 -1.13
N GLY A 225 -14.11 -4.10 -0.93
CA GLY A 225 -15.46 -3.87 -0.43
C GLY A 225 -16.41 -3.15 -1.41
N LEU A 226 -16.12 -3.22 -2.72
CA LEU A 226 -17.02 -2.61 -3.73
C LEU A 226 -18.47 -3.14 -3.66
N PRO A 227 -18.72 -4.45 -3.44
CA PRO A 227 -20.10 -4.94 -3.33
C PRO A 227 -20.91 -4.22 -2.26
N THR A 228 -20.35 -4.10 -1.05
CA THR A 228 -21.00 -3.41 0.08
C THR A 228 -21.23 -1.93 -0.21
N LEU A 229 -20.29 -1.28 -0.93
CA LEU A 229 -20.46 0.11 -1.32
C LEU A 229 -21.59 0.28 -2.33
N LEU A 230 -21.73 -0.59 -3.33
CA LEU A 230 -22.83 -0.53 -4.30
C LEU A 230 -24.19 -0.70 -3.62
N GLU A 231 -24.30 -1.62 -2.65
CA GLU A 231 -25.51 -1.79 -1.84
C GLU A 231 -25.84 -0.54 -1.01
N ALA A 232 -24.82 0.11 -0.41
CA ALA A 232 -24.99 1.34 0.35
C ALA A 232 -25.43 2.50 -0.56
N ILE A 233 -24.84 2.64 -1.76
CA ILE A 233 -25.22 3.69 -2.72
C ILE A 233 -26.69 3.56 -3.16
N ALA A 234 -27.22 2.35 -3.25
CA ALA A 234 -28.61 2.13 -3.63
C ALA A 234 -29.61 2.74 -2.62
N GLN A 235 -29.21 2.90 -1.37
CA GLN A 235 -30.05 3.49 -0.31
C GLN A 235 -29.85 5.01 -0.15
N LEU A 236 -28.75 5.57 -0.70
CA LEU A 236 -28.42 6.98 -0.58
C LEU A 236 -29.20 7.87 -1.57
N PRO A 237 -29.37 9.19 -1.28
CA PRO A 237 -29.97 10.16 -2.18
C PRO A 237 -29.39 10.12 -3.60
N LYS A 238 -30.24 10.39 -4.61
CA LYS A 238 -29.89 10.25 -6.03
C LYS A 238 -28.82 11.23 -6.52
N ASP A 239 -28.55 12.29 -5.81
CA ASP A 239 -27.51 13.28 -6.10
C ASP A 239 -26.11 12.83 -5.63
N ILE A 240 -26.00 11.68 -4.98
CA ILE A 240 -24.72 11.07 -4.61
C ILE A 240 -24.24 10.15 -5.74
N LEU A 241 -23.06 10.46 -6.28
CA LEU A 241 -22.40 9.77 -7.38
C LEU A 241 -21.23 8.93 -6.86
N LEU A 242 -20.89 7.83 -7.54
CA LEU A 242 -19.69 7.04 -7.25
C LEU A 242 -18.79 6.94 -8.48
N VAL A 243 -17.54 7.33 -8.33
CA VAL A 243 -16.47 7.13 -9.29
C VAL A 243 -15.64 5.92 -8.88
N ILE A 244 -15.50 4.96 -9.78
CA ILE A 244 -14.74 3.72 -9.57
C ILE A 244 -13.48 3.79 -10.43
N VAL A 245 -12.31 3.81 -9.77
CA VAL A 245 -11.00 3.87 -10.40
C VAL A 245 -10.19 2.61 -10.10
N GLY A 246 -9.48 2.11 -11.11
CA GLY A 246 -8.67 0.90 -11.04
C GLY A 246 -9.25 -0.25 -11.87
N SER A 247 -8.55 -1.39 -11.87
CA SER A 247 -8.99 -2.58 -12.59
C SER A 247 -10.00 -3.38 -11.75
N ALA A 248 -11.24 -2.90 -11.65
CA ALA A 248 -12.34 -3.67 -11.03
C ALA A 248 -12.70 -4.88 -11.90
N THR A 249 -11.82 -5.87 -11.96
CA THR A 249 -11.99 -7.05 -12.83
C THR A 249 -12.75 -8.17 -12.12
N PRO A 250 -13.70 -8.85 -12.76
CA PRO A 250 -14.23 -8.58 -14.10
C PRO A 250 -15.26 -7.44 -14.07
N GLU A 251 -15.05 -6.40 -14.87
CA GLU A 251 -15.91 -5.21 -14.90
C GLU A 251 -17.38 -5.54 -15.24
N ASN A 252 -17.59 -6.47 -16.17
CA ASN A 252 -18.94 -6.89 -16.57
C ASN A 252 -19.79 -7.39 -15.39
N LYS A 253 -19.17 -8.04 -14.40
CA LYS A 253 -19.86 -8.47 -13.17
C LYS A 253 -20.42 -7.27 -12.40
N TRP A 254 -19.60 -6.23 -12.27
CA TRP A 254 -19.97 -5.02 -11.51
C TRP A 254 -20.99 -4.20 -12.25
N ARG A 255 -20.92 -4.09 -13.58
CA ARG A 255 -21.93 -3.45 -14.42
C ARG A 255 -23.29 -4.17 -14.31
N SER A 256 -23.30 -5.51 -14.29
CA SER A 256 -24.53 -6.28 -14.04
C SER A 256 -25.12 -6.01 -12.65
N GLN A 257 -24.29 -5.90 -11.61
CA GLN A 257 -24.77 -5.56 -10.27
C GLN A 257 -25.31 -4.13 -10.20
N VAL A 258 -24.64 -3.17 -10.85
CA VAL A 258 -25.10 -1.78 -10.98
C VAL A 258 -26.47 -1.72 -11.64
N ALA A 259 -26.69 -2.47 -12.74
CA ALA A 259 -27.98 -2.55 -13.42
C ALA A 259 -29.06 -3.19 -12.53
N THR A 260 -28.73 -4.26 -11.80
CA THR A 260 -29.66 -4.90 -10.86
C THR A 260 -30.10 -3.95 -9.73
N LEU A 261 -29.24 -3.02 -9.34
CA LEU A 261 -29.50 -2.03 -8.30
C LEU A 261 -30.06 -0.69 -8.85
N GLU A 262 -30.29 -0.59 -10.16
CA GLU A 262 -30.79 0.62 -10.86
C GLU A 262 -29.91 1.86 -10.60
N LEU A 263 -28.56 1.68 -10.73
CA LEU A 263 -27.56 2.69 -10.40
C LEU A 263 -26.77 3.23 -11.62
N GLU A 264 -27.20 2.92 -12.85
CA GLU A 264 -26.44 3.21 -14.08
C GLU A 264 -26.11 4.70 -14.23
N ASP A 265 -27.02 5.57 -13.85
CA ASP A 265 -26.89 7.04 -13.94
C ASP A 265 -25.98 7.63 -12.84
N ARG A 266 -25.57 6.84 -11.84
CA ARG A 266 -24.85 7.29 -10.64
C ARG A 266 -23.45 6.71 -10.52
N ILE A 267 -23.11 5.66 -11.29
CA ILE A 267 -21.85 4.91 -11.17
C ILE A 267 -21.00 5.14 -12.40
N TYR A 268 -19.79 5.66 -12.21
CA TYR A 268 -18.85 6.02 -13.26
C TYR A 268 -17.57 5.16 -13.18
N PHE A 269 -17.44 4.17 -14.06
CA PHE A 269 -16.22 3.37 -14.19
C PHE A 269 -15.20 4.12 -15.04
N LYS A 270 -14.05 4.47 -14.46
CA LYS A 270 -12.97 5.22 -15.15
C LYS A 270 -11.76 4.35 -15.49
N GLY A 271 -11.76 3.07 -15.10
CA GLY A 271 -10.62 2.21 -15.33
C GLY A 271 -9.37 2.66 -14.58
N VAL A 272 -8.21 2.33 -15.12
CA VAL A 272 -6.92 2.79 -14.58
C VAL A 272 -6.63 4.18 -15.12
N LEU A 273 -6.36 5.13 -14.24
CA LEU A 273 -5.97 6.48 -14.59
C LEU A 273 -4.44 6.62 -14.52
N ASP A 274 -3.86 7.33 -15.48
CA ASP A 274 -2.43 7.67 -15.46
C ASP A 274 -2.14 8.73 -14.39
N ASP A 275 -3.05 9.69 -14.21
CA ASP A 275 -3.00 10.70 -13.16
C ASP A 275 -4.14 10.51 -12.14
N MET A 276 -3.78 9.98 -10.97
CA MET A 276 -4.70 9.77 -9.87
C MET A 276 -5.12 11.07 -9.17
N ALA A 277 -4.33 12.16 -9.27
CA ALA A 277 -4.65 13.44 -8.66
C ALA A 277 -5.98 13.98 -9.21
N LEU A 278 -6.27 13.73 -10.50
CA LEU A 278 -7.54 14.11 -11.13
C LEU A 278 -8.75 13.50 -10.41
N ALA A 279 -8.67 12.21 -10.03
CA ALA A 279 -9.75 11.54 -9.31
C ALA A 279 -9.92 12.07 -7.88
N TYR A 280 -8.82 12.31 -7.17
CA TYR A 280 -8.88 12.90 -5.82
C TYR A 280 -9.42 14.34 -5.86
N THR A 281 -8.99 15.14 -6.83
CA THR A 281 -9.49 16.52 -7.00
C THR A 281 -11.00 16.57 -7.26
N ALA A 282 -11.54 15.64 -8.04
CA ALA A 282 -12.97 15.59 -8.36
C ALA A 282 -13.84 15.14 -7.18
N ALA A 283 -13.28 14.40 -6.22
CA ALA A 283 -14.01 13.71 -5.16
C ALA A 283 -14.39 14.62 -3.97
N ASP A 284 -15.46 14.24 -3.28
CA ASP A 284 -15.84 14.79 -1.97
C ASP A 284 -15.40 13.85 -0.83
N LEU A 285 -15.59 12.56 -0.97
CA LEU A 285 -15.17 11.55 0.01
C LEU A 285 -14.46 10.40 -0.70
N LEU A 286 -13.44 9.85 -0.06
CA LEU A 286 -12.94 8.51 -0.39
C LEU A 286 -13.72 7.49 0.42
N VAL A 287 -14.25 6.43 -0.22
CA VAL A 287 -14.92 5.33 0.46
C VAL A 287 -14.12 4.04 0.24
N HIS A 288 -13.48 3.54 1.30
CA HIS A 288 -12.56 2.41 1.25
C HIS A 288 -12.96 1.32 2.28
N PRO A 289 -14.10 0.63 2.09
CA PRO A 289 -14.60 -0.41 3.00
C PRO A 289 -13.85 -1.73 2.75
N SER A 290 -12.52 -1.68 2.79
CA SER A 290 -11.63 -2.79 2.49
C SER A 290 -11.77 -3.91 3.51
N LEU A 291 -11.71 -5.16 3.04
CA LEU A 291 -11.65 -6.38 3.87
C LEU A 291 -10.20 -6.84 4.11
N GLU A 292 -9.27 -6.32 3.32
CA GLU A 292 -7.84 -6.62 3.44
C GLU A 292 -7.03 -5.54 2.74
N ASP A 293 -6.32 -4.73 3.54
CA ASP A 293 -5.30 -3.79 3.06
C ASP A 293 -4.20 -3.64 4.11
N THR A 294 -2.98 -3.93 3.75
CA THR A 294 -1.84 -3.87 4.68
C THR A 294 -1.50 -2.46 5.16
N PHE A 295 -1.79 -1.45 4.34
CA PHE A 295 -1.69 -0.05 4.72
C PHE A 295 -2.90 0.75 4.26
N GLY A 296 -3.16 0.85 2.96
CA GLY A 296 -4.21 1.70 2.39
C GLY A 296 -3.66 3.00 1.82
N MET A 297 -2.69 2.91 0.90
CA MET A 297 -2.08 4.08 0.24
C MET A 297 -3.11 5.06 -0.31
N VAL A 298 -4.17 4.56 -0.92
CA VAL A 298 -5.24 5.39 -1.50
C VAL A 298 -5.94 6.28 -0.46
N VAL A 299 -5.96 5.84 0.81
CA VAL A 299 -6.51 6.62 1.93
C VAL A 299 -5.60 7.81 2.23
N LEU A 300 -4.29 7.56 2.35
CA LEU A 300 -3.30 8.61 2.58
C LEU A 300 -3.26 9.61 1.41
N GLU A 301 -3.31 9.11 0.18
CA GLU A 301 -3.36 9.94 -1.03
C GLU A 301 -4.62 10.82 -1.07
N ALA A 302 -5.80 10.29 -0.78
CA ALA A 302 -7.03 11.09 -0.70
C ALA A 302 -6.92 12.18 0.37
N MET A 303 -6.42 11.82 1.55
CA MET A 303 -6.21 12.79 2.65
C MET A 303 -5.22 13.90 2.26
N SER A 304 -4.19 13.60 1.44
CA SER A 304 -3.25 14.61 0.93
C SER A 304 -3.89 15.60 -0.03
N HIS A 305 -5.03 15.25 -0.62
CA HIS A 305 -5.86 16.11 -1.47
C HIS A 305 -7.06 16.73 -0.73
N ALA A 306 -7.02 16.76 0.61
CA ALA A 306 -8.11 17.23 1.46
C ALA A 306 -9.44 16.47 1.26
N VAL A 307 -9.39 15.23 0.77
CA VAL A 307 -10.55 14.35 0.63
C VAL A 307 -10.64 13.45 1.85
N PRO A 308 -11.62 13.66 2.75
CA PRO A 308 -11.74 12.88 3.97
C PRO A 308 -12.16 11.43 3.64
N PRO A 309 -11.56 10.43 4.31
CA PRO A 309 -11.83 9.04 4.02
C PRO A 309 -12.89 8.43 4.96
N ILE A 310 -13.70 7.54 4.41
CA ILE A 310 -14.39 6.48 5.14
C ILE A 310 -13.60 5.20 4.92
N VAL A 311 -13.09 4.59 5.97
CA VAL A 311 -12.13 3.48 5.89
C VAL A 311 -12.45 2.40 6.93
N SER A 312 -12.24 1.14 6.58
CA SER A 312 -12.39 0.02 7.53
C SER A 312 -11.42 0.12 8.70
N SER A 313 -11.78 -0.43 9.85
CA SER A 313 -10.94 -0.44 11.05
C SER A 313 -9.58 -1.12 10.82
N ALA A 314 -8.65 -0.93 11.75
CA ALA A 314 -7.27 -1.43 11.68
C ALA A 314 -7.16 -2.96 11.50
N GLN A 315 -8.22 -3.70 11.82
CA GLN A 315 -8.32 -5.13 11.53
C GLN A 315 -8.28 -5.44 10.03
N TYR A 316 -8.79 -4.53 9.20
CA TYR A 316 -8.97 -4.70 7.77
C TYR A 316 -8.08 -3.78 6.93
N CYS A 317 -7.72 -2.60 7.46
CA CYS A 317 -6.92 -1.60 6.75
C CYS A 317 -5.88 -0.98 7.68
N GLY A 318 -4.60 -1.13 7.34
CA GLY A 318 -3.47 -0.82 8.23
C GLY A 318 -3.39 0.65 8.66
N ILE A 319 -3.65 1.59 7.76
CA ILE A 319 -3.58 3.03 8.05
C ILE A 319 -4.55 3.45 9.17
N SER A 320 -5.66 2.73 9.33
CA SER A 320 -6.67 3.07 10.34
C SER A 320 -6.16 2.98 11.77
N ALA A 321 -5.04 2.27 12.01
CA ALA A 321 -4.38 2.27 13.31
C ALA A 321 -3.77 3.64 13.68
N GLU A 322 -3.54 4.50 12.70
CA GLU A 322 -2.95 5.83 12.85
C GLU A 322 -4.00 6.96 12.75
N LEU A 323 -5.24 6.62 12.40
CA LEU A 323 -6.33 7.58 12.21
C LEU A 323 -7.22 7.69 13.45
N THR A 324 -7.85 8.84 13.59
CA THR A 324 -8.78 9.12 14.69
C THR A 324 -10.21 9.27 14.14
N HIS A 325 -11.09 8.38 14.62
CA HIS A 325 -12.50 8.37 14.25
C HIS A 325 -13.18 9.72 14.54
N PHE A 326 -14.01 10.20 13.59
CA PHE A 326 -14.67 11.51 13.60
C PHE A 326 -13.74 12.74 13.61
N LYS A 327 -12.42 12.54 13.56
CA LYS A 327 -11.47 13.65 13.48
C LYS A 327 -10.91 13.78 12.07
N ASN A 328 -10.09 12.83 11.63
CA ASN A 328 -9.46 12.87 10.31
C ASN A 328 -9.94 11.77 9.37
N ALA A 329 -10.79 10.85 9.86
CA ALA A 329 -11.40 9.78 9.09
C ALA A 329 -12.70 9.31 9.74
N ARG A 330 -13.59 8.68 8.96
CA ARG A 330 -14.68 7.85 9.44
C ARG A 330 -14.24 6.39 9.44
N ILE A 331 -14.14 5.75 10.61
CA ILE A 331 -13.67 4.36 10.73
C ILE A 331 -14.87 3.43 10.84
N LEU A 332 -14.98 2.47 9.90
CA LEU A 332 -16.00 1.42 9.86
C LEU A 332 -15.52 0.20 10.64
N GLN A 333 -16.29 -0.25 11.62
CA GLN A 333 -16.01 -1.48 12.35
C GLN A 333 -16.46 -2.73 11.57
N GLU A 334 -17.55 -2.60 10.81
CA GLU A 334 -18.19 -3.68 10.06
C GLU A 334 -18.23 -3.35 8.56
N PRO A 335 -17.14 -3.58 7.81
CA PRO A 335 -17.06 -3.17 6.40
C PRO A 335 -17.98 -3.97 5.45
N LEU A 336 -18.60 -5.05 5.91
CA LEU A 336 -19.61 -5.81 5.17
C LEU A 336 -21.04 -5.35 5.43
N ASN A 337 -21.24 -4.40 6.34
CA ASN A 337 -22.55 -3.86 6.68
C ASN A 337 -22.84 -2.61 5.82
N SER A 338 -23.66 -2.79 4.76
CA SER A 338 -24.00 -1.72 3.81
C SER A 338 -24.79 -0.58 4.48
N HIS A 339 -25.63 -0.89 5.47
CA HIS A 339 -26.40 0.14 6.20
C HIS A 339 -25.50 0.97 7.13
N ALA A 340 -24.51 0.34 7.79
CA ALA A 340 -23.51 1.08 8.57
C ALA A 340 -22.66 2.00 7.66
N LEU A 341 -22.36 1.55 6.43
CA LEU A 341 -21.62 2.32 5.44
C LEU A 341 -22.47 3.48 4.90
N GLU A 342 -23.75 3.27 4.59
CA GLU A 342 -24.72 4.30 4.21
C GLU A 342 -24.74 5.42 5.26
N ASN A 343 -25.03 5.11 6.52
CA ASN A 343 -25.05 6.06 7.62
C ASN A 343 -23.71 6.81 7.76
N ALA A 344 -22.56 6.12 7.58
CA ALA A 344 -21.25 6.74 7.64
C ALA A 344 -21.05 7.77 6.51
N ILE A 345 -21.55 7.50 5.30
CA ILE A 345 -21.49 8.42 4.16
C ILE A 345 -22.34 9.65 4.43
N GLU A 346 -23.61 9.50 4.82
CA GLU A 346 -24.52 10.61 5.10
C GLU A 346 -23.96 11.56 6.15
N GLN A 347 -23.56 11.03 7.31
CA GLN A 347 -22.96 11.82 8.39
C GLN A 347 -21.67 12.51 8.00
N SER A 348 -20.85 11.90 7.14
CA SER A 348 -19.60 12.49 6.67
C SER A 348 -19.81 13.59 5.63
N LEU A 349 -20.96 13.62 4.95
CA LEU A 349 -21.30 14.65 3.95
C LEU A 349 -22.02 15.87 4.58
N GLU A 350 -22.42 15.82 5.85
CA GLU A 350 -22.93 16.99 6.57
C GLU A 350 -21.87 18.11 6.55
N SER A 351 -22.28 19.34 6.20
CA SER A 351 -21.34 20.42 5.89
C SER A 351 -20.29 20.69 6.96
N ASN A 352 -20.67 20.73 8.24
CA ASN A 352 -19.75 21.00 9.33
C ASN A 352 -18.78 19.80 9.56
N THR A 353 -19.31 18.57 9.50
CA THR A 353 -18.53 17.33 9.66
C THR A 353 -17.54 17.19 8.51
N TYR A 354 -17.99 17.40 7.27
CA TYR A 354 -17.15 17.33 6.07
C TYR A 354 -15.97 18.31 6.15
N GLN A 355 -16.24 19.60 6.44
CA GLN A 355 -15.19 20.63 6.49
C GLN A 355 -14.16 20.33 7.58
N ALA A 356 -14.61 19.97 8.78
CA ALA A 356 -13.72 19.63 9.88
C ALA A 356 -12.85 18.40 9.55
N MET A 357 -13.43 17.33 9.01
CA MET A 357 -12.69 16.13 8.62
C MET A 357 -11.70 16.40 7.49
N SER A 358 -12.08 17.18 6.49
CA SER A 358 -11.22 17.55 5.36
C SER A 358 -9.97 18.30 5.84
N GLN A 359 -10.13 19.31 6.70
CA GLN A 359 -9.00 20.05 7.29
C GLN A 359 -8.09 19.17 8.13
N GLN A 360 -8.66 18.28 8.95
CA GLN A 360 -7.89 17.37 9.79
C GLN A 360 -7.21 16.26 8.97
N ALA A 361 -7.84 15.81 7.90
CA ALA A 361 -7.26 14.79 7.01
C ALA A 361 -5.99 15.32 6.33
N ILE A 362 -6.05 16.49 5.70
CA ILE A 362 -4.88 17.07 5.03
C ILE A 362 -3.78 17.47 6.03
N ALA A 363 -4.15 18.00 7.20
CA ALA A 363 -3.19 18.34 8.25
C ALA A 363 -2.42 17.09 8.74
N TRP A 364 -3.13 15.98 8.95
CA TRP A 364 -2.50 14.72 9.32
C TRP A 364 -1.63 14.15 8.19
N ALA A 365 -2.15 14.14 6.96
CA ALA A 365 -1.40 13.67 5.80
C ALA A 365 -0.07 14.42 5.62
N GLY A 366 -0.06 15.74 5.84
CA GLY A 366 1.16 16.56 5.79
C GLY A 366 2.23 16.15 6.80
N THR A 367 1.88 15.41 7.85
CA THR A 367 2.87 14.83 8.78
C THR A 367 3.50 13.54 8.27
N GLN A 368 2.97 12.94 7.20
CA GLN A 368 3.44 11.68 6.61
C GLN A 368 4.35 11.93 5.40
N ASP A 369 5.34 12.79 5.56
CA ASP A 369 6.30 13.14 4.51
C ASP A 369 7.34 12.03 4.31
N TRP A 370 7.63 11.70 3.05
CA TRP A 370 8.66 10.74 2.66
C TRP A 370 10.05 11.11 3.18
N SER A 371 10.39 12.40 3.31
CA SER A 371 11.70 12.83 3.83
C SER A 371 11.91 12.34 5.27
N ARG A 372 10.88 12.45 6.12
CA ARG A 372 10.92 11.95 7.49
C ARG A 372 11.01 10.43 7.55
N LEU A 373 10.25 9.74 6.71
CA LEU A 373 10.21 8.28 6.67
C LEU A 373 11.50 7.69 6.11
N ALA A 374 12.11 8.35 5.13
CA ALA A 374 13.42 7.99 4.61
C ALA A 374 14.51 8.10 5.68
N LEU A 375 14.46 9.09 6.58
CA LEU A 375 15.37 9.21 7.72
C LEU A 375 15.26 8.02 8.69
N ALA A 376 14.04 7.53 8.96
CA ALA A 376 13.84 6.34 9.79
C ALA A 376 14.43 5.09 9.11
N GLN A 377 14.26 4.95 7.80
CA GLN A 377 14.85 3.87 7.02
C GLN A 377 16.39 3.98 6.96
N GLU A 378 16.91 5.20 6.81
CA GLU A 378 18.36 5.47 6.82
C GLU A 378 19.00 5.06 8.16
N ALA A 379 18.34 5.39 9.29
CA ALA A 379 18.82 4.99 10.61
C ALA A 379 18.96 3.46 10.71
N LEU A 380 17.97 2.73 10.23
CA LEU A 380 18.01 1.26 10.19
C LEU A 380 19.15 0.73 9.31
N TYR A 381 19.46 1.40 8.20
CA TYR A 381 20.58 1.02 7.35
C TYR A 381 21.93 1.19 8.04
N TYR A 382 22.12 2.26 8.83
CA TYR A 382 23.33 2.43 9.62
C TYR A 382 23.46 1.36 10.72
N ASP A 383 22.35 0.95 11.33
CA ASP A 383 22.37 -0.14 12.32
C ASP A 383 22.77 -1.46 11.67
N VAL A 384 22.24 -1.78 10.50
CA VAL A 384 22.66 -2.95 9.70
C VAL A 384 24.15 -2.89 9.38
N ALA A 385 24.62 -1.76 8.85
CA ALA A 385 26.02 -1.59 8.46
C ALA A 385 27.00 -1.75 9.63
N ARG A 386 26.61 -1.28 10.83
CA ARG A 386 27.41 -1.46 12.05
C ARG A 386 27.51 -2.92 12.50
N LEU A 387 26.45 -3.71 12.31
CA LEU A 387 26.43 -5.12 12.71
C LEU A 387 27.20 -6.04 11.76
N LYS A 388 27.61 -5.55 10.58
CA LYS A 388 28.39 -6.29 9.58
C LYS A 388 29.92 -6.05 9.70
N VAL A 389 30.32 -5.05 10.47
CA VAL A 389 31.73 -4.76 10.77
C VAL A 389 32.18 -5.55 11.97
#